data_fcd2383e72bfb010c4a12ce57bc3cfc8
#
_entry.id   fcd2383e72bfb010c4a12ce57bc3cfc8
#
_cell.length_a   1.000
_cell.length_b   1.000
_cell.length_c   1.000
_cell.angle_alpha   90.00
_cell.angle_beta   90.00
_cell.angle_gamma   90.00
#
_symmetry.space_group_name_H-M   'P 1'
#
loop_
_entity.id
_entity.type
_entity.pdbx_description
1 polymer ?
#
loop_
_entity_poly.entity_id
_entity_poly.type
_entity_poly.pdbx_seq_one_letter_code
_entity_poly.pdbx_strand_id
1 'polypeptide(L)'
;MRNIKLTIEYDGSRYQGWQRLGKDESTNTIANKITEVIKKMTNEDIELFCGARTEVGVHAYGQVASFKTTTDMTLIEIQHYLNRYLPMDIAIIEVEEVPERFMRA
;
A
#
# COMPACT_ATOMS: atom_id res chain seq x y z
N MET A 1 -10.24 15.30 3.23
CA MET A 1 -9.08 14.55 2.67
C MET A 1 -9.58 13.50 1.69
N ARG A 2 -8.76 13.25 0.70
CA ARG A 2 -9.03 12.15 -0.22
C ARG A 2 -8.67 10.83 0.45
N ASN A 3 -9.45 9.80 0.19
CA ASN A 3 -9.14 8.45 0.63
C ASN A 3 -8.84 7.62 -0.62
N ILE A 4 -7.62 7.13 -0.72
CA ILE A 4 -7.13 6.41 -1.90
C ILE A 4 -7.01 4.93 -1.57
N LYS A 5 -7.75 4.12 -2.34
CA LYS A 5 -7.72 2.67 -2.19
C LYS A 5 -6.71 2.08 -3.17
N LEU A 6 -5.87 1.21 -2.67
CA LEU A 6 -4.87 0.51 -3.48
C LEU A 6 -5.21 -0.98 -3.50
N THR A 7 -5.14 -1.58 -4.67
CA THR A 7 -5.14 -3.03 -4.81
C THR A 7 -3.71 -3.44 -5.11
N ILE A 8 -3.16 -4.27 -4.25
CA ILE A 8 -1.74 -4.59 -4.23
C ILE A 8 -1.55 -6.08 -4.45
N GLU A 9 -0.63 -6.43 -5.34
CA GLU A 9 -0.20 -7.80 -5.54
C GLU A 9 1.27 -7.89 -5.19
N TYR A 10 1.67 -8.91 -4.42
CA TYR A 10 3.04 -9.01 -3.99
C TYR A 10 3.46 -10.46 -3.77
N ASP A 11 4.76 -10.69 -3.91
CA ASP A 11 5.40 -11.95 -3.54
C ASP A 11 6.02 -11.73 -2.17
N GLY A 12 5.47 -12.40 -1.16
CA GLY A 12 5.91 -12.21 0.22
C GLY A 12 7.17 -12.96 0.61
N SER A 13 7.73 -13.77 -0.29
CA SER A 13 8.83 -14.66 0.07
C SER A 13 10.10 -13.95 0.56
N ARG A 14 10.30 -12.70 0.15
CA ARG A 14 11.48 -11.91 0.51
C ARG A 14 11.23 -10.95 1.67
N TYR A 15 10.05 -10.99 2.26
CA TYR A 15 9.64 -10.04 3.31
C TYR A 15 9.15 -10.80 4.53
N GLN A 16 9.05 -10.10 5.63
CA GLN A 16 8.53 -10.67 6.87
C GLN A 16 7.01 -10.50 6.98
N GLY A 17 6.33 -10.69 5.86
CA GLY A 17 4.89 -10.61 5.79
C GLY A 17 4.39 -9.22 5.41
N TRP A 18 3.08 -9.05 5.50
CA TRP A 18 2.43 -7.81 5.08
C TRP A 18 2.66 -6.66 6.06
N GLN A 19 2.43 -6.92 7.34
CA GLN A 19 2.51 -5.89 8.38
C GLN A 19 3.49 -6.25 9.46
N ARG A 20 4.01 -5.23 10.13
CA ARG A 20 4.82 -5.44 11.32
C ARG A 20 3.96 -5.95 12.46
N LEU A 21 4.52 -6.82 13.26
CA LEU A 21 3.83 -7.43 14.40
C LEU A 21 4.64 -7.16 15.67
N GLY A 22 3.99 -6.58 16.66
CA GLY A 22 4.61 -6.34 17.96
C GLY A 22 5.57 -5.16 17.97
N LYS A 23 6.37 -5.11 19.03
CA LYS A 23 7.26 -3.96 19.27
C LYS A 23 8.60 -4.08 18.58
N ASP A 24 9.04 -5.30 18.35
CA ASP A 24 10.36 -5.55 17.74
C ASP A 24 10.22 -5.86 16.27
N GLU A 25 9.19 -5.32 15.66
CA GLU A 25 8.91 -5.61 14.26
C GLU A 25 10.00 -5.10 13.35
N SER A 26 10.25 -5.89 12.32
CA SER A 26 11.16 -5.51 11.26
C SER A 26 10.55 -4.43 10.40
N THR A 27 11.40 -3.58 9.83
CA THR A 27 10.97 -2.63 8.80
C THR A 27 10.86 -3.28 7.43
N ASN A 28 11.24 -4.57 7.33
CA ASN A 28 11.22 -5.29 6.06
C ASN A 28 9.87 -5.98 5.83
N THR A 29 8.80 -5.20 5.87
CA THR A 29 7.45 -5.69 5.58
C THR A 29 6.90 -4.98 4.35
N ILE A 30 5.93 -5.62 3.71
CA ILE A 30 5.28 -5.04 2.53
C ILE A 30 4.62 -3.71 2.85
N ALA A 31 3.86 -3.67 3.94
CA ALA A 31 3.15 -2.44 4.33
C ALA A 31 4.12 -1.31 4.61
N ASN A 32 5.24 -1.59 5.25
CA ASN A 32 6.22 -0.55 5.54
C ASN A 32 6.85 -0.01 4.27
N LYS A 33 7.18 -0.87 3.32
CA LYS A 33 7.74 -0.42 2.04
C LYS A 33 6.78 0.50 1.30
N ILE A 34 5.51 0.13 1.24
CA ILE A 34 4.49 0.94 0.57
C ILE A 34 4.32 2.27 1.30
N THR A 35 4.26 2.24 2.63
CA THR A 35 4.09 3.45 3.42
C THR A 35 5.24 4.43 3.19
N GLU A 36 6.47 3.94 3.17
CA GLU A 36 7.64 4.78 2.93
C GLU A 36 7.58 5.48 1.57
N VAL A 37 7.18 4.75 0.53
CA VAL A 37 7.10 5.33 -0.81
C VAL A 37 5.98 6.37 -0.87
N ILE A 38 4.82 6.08 -0.24
CA ILE A 38 3.72 7.04 -0.21
C ILE A 38 4.12 8.32 0.53
N LYS A 39 4.84 8.20 1.64
CA LYS A 39 5.31 9.38 2.37
C LYS A 39 6.22 10.25 1.51
N LYS A 40 7.08 9.64 0.74
CA LYS A 40 7.94 10.40 -0.18
C LYS A 40 7.13 11.05 -1.29
N MET A 41 6.14 10.34 -1.80
CA MET A 41 5.31 10.84 -2.88
C MET A 41 4.49 12.05 -2.46
N THR A 42 3.90 12.00 -1.28
CA THR A 42 2.97 13.03 -0.82
C THR A 42 3.62 14.07 0.08
N ASN A 43 4.80 13.77 0.60
CA ASN A 43 5.46 14.57 1.62
C ASN A 43 4.55 14.74 2.85
N GLU A 44 3.76 13.73 3.14
CA GLU A 44 2.84 13.70 4.28
C GLU A 44 3.13 12.50 5.16
N ASP A 45 2.78 12.63 6.42
CA ASP A 45 2.90 11.51 7.36
C ASP A 45 1.59 10.72 7.31
N ILE A 46 1.47 9.86 6.31
CA ILE A 46 0.25 9.08 6.07
C ILE A 46 0.23 7.80 6.89
N GLU A 47 -0.96 7.26 7.07
CA GLU A 47 -1.16 5.97 7.70
C GLU A 47 -1.85 5.04 6.70
N LEU A 48 -1.33 3.84 6.55
CA LEU A 48 -1.87 2.86 5.62
C LEU A 48 -2.82 1.92 6.37
N PHE A 49 -4.09 1.94 5.97
CA PHE A 49 -5.10 1.06 6.56
C PHE A 49 -5.24 -0.17 5.67
N CYS A 50 -5.12 -1.34 6.27
CA CYS A 50 -5.13 -2.60 5.53
C CYS A 50 -6.48 -3.28 5.64
N GLY A 51 -7.03 -3.71 4.51
CA GLY A 51 -8.30 -4.44 4.46
C GLY A 51 -8.09 -5.93 4.29
N ALA A 52 -8.96 -6.55 3.49
CA ALA A 52 -8.92 -7.99 3.28
C ALA A 52 -7.69 -8.42 2.49
N ARG A 53 -7.12 -9.55 2.87
CA ARG A 53 -5.99 -10.14 2.18
C ARG A 53 -6.45 -11.39 1.45
N THR A 54 -6.03 -11.56 0.20
CA THR A 54 -6.46 -12.67 -0.63
C THR A 54 -5.24 -13.31 -1.30
N GLU A 55 -5.21 -14.62 -1.34
CA GLU A 55 -4.16 -15.32 -2.08
C GLU A 55 -4.47 -15.26 -3.57
N VAL A 56 -3.44 -14.96 -4.35
CA VAL A 56 -3.53 -14.89 -5.80
C VAL A 56 -2.43 -15.78 -6.36
N GLY A 57 -2.74 -17.07 -6.49
CA GLY A 57 -1.75 -18.04 -6.96
C GLY A 57 -0.87 -18.57 -5.83
N VAL A 58 0.21 -19.26 -6.20
CA VAL A 58 1.02 -19.99 -5.23
C VAL A 58 1.91 -19.09 -4.40
N HIS A 59 2.48 -18.06 -5.00
CA HIS A 59 3.44 -17.19 -4.34
C HIS A 59 3.02 -15.73 -4.28
N ALA A 60 1.89 -15.38 -4.90
CA ALA A 60 1.41 -14.02 -4.94
C ALA A 60 0.21 -13.84 -4.05
N TYR A 61 0.13 -12.70 -3.41
CA TYR A 61 -0.97 -12.36 -2.52
C TYR A 61 -1.58 -11.04 -2.96
N GLY A 62 -2.90 -10.95 -2.86
CA GLY A 62 -3.62 -9.70 -3.08
C GLY A 62 -3.94 -9.05 -1.76
N GLN A 63 -3.82 -7.76 -1.70
CA GLN A 63 -4.12 -6.97 -0.50
C GLN A 63 -4.80 -5.69 -0.90
N VAL A 64 -5.87 -5.34 -0.19
CA VAL A 64 -6.52 -4.05 -0.34
C VAL A 64 -6.08 -3.18 0.83
N ALA A 65 -5.65 -1.96 0.52
CA ALA A 65 -5.24 -1.00 1.53
C ALA A 65 -5.70 0.38 1.11
N SER A 66 -5.76 1.30 2.07
CA SER A 66 -6.13 2.67 1.76
C SER A 66 -5.33 3.64 2.61
N PHE A 67 -5.20 4.86 2.11
CA PHE A 67 -4.56 5.94 2.88
C PHE A 67 -5.26 7.26 2.56
N LYS A 68 -5.22 8.16 3.52
CA LYS A 68 -5.80 9.50 3.36
C LYS A 68 -4.70 10.49 3.03
N THR A 69 -4.99 11.39 2.11
CA THR A 69 -3.99 12.33 1.63
C THR A 69 -4.65 13.62 1.16
N THR A 70 -3.87 14.70 1.15
CA THR A 70 -4.30 15.97 0.57
C THR A 70 -3.69 16.21 -0.80
N THR A 71 -2.93 15.24 -1.32
CA THR A 71 -2.30 15.39 -2.64
C THR A 71 -3.34 15.55 -3.73
N ASP A 72 -3.01 16.34 -4.75
CA ASP A 72 -3.87 16.54 -5.91
C ASP A 72 -3.45 15.69 -7.11
N MET A 73 -2.55 14.73 -6.90
CA MET A 73 -2.13 13.83 -7.97
C MET A 73 -3.31 13.05 -8.52
N THR A 74 -3.29 12.78 -9.82
CA THR A 74 -4.30 11.91 -10.42
C THR A 74 -4.07 10.46 -9.99
N LEU A 75 -5.09 9.63 -10.13
CA LEU A 75 -4.96 8.22 -9.78
C LEU A 75 -3.88 7.52 -10.62
N ILE A 76 -3.79 7.89 -11.90
CA ILE A 76 -2.76 7.34 -12.78
C ILE A 76 -1.36 7.76 -12.32
N GLU A 77 -1.20 9.00 -11.92
CA GLU A 77 0.08 9.48 -11.41
C GLU A 77 0.49 8.75 -10.14
N ILE A 78 -0.46 8.51 -9.25
CA ILE A 78 -0.20 7.78 -8.00
C ILE A 78 0.26 6.36 -8.33
N GLN A 79 -0.46 5.68 -9.22
CA GLN A 79 -0.12 4.31 -9.59
C GLN A 79 1.26 4.22 -10.23
N HIS A 80 1.58 5.14 -11.14
CA HIS A 80 2.88 5.15 -11.80
C HIS A 80 4.01 5.43 -10.82
N TYR A 81 3.80 6.38 -9.91
CA TYR A 81 4.82 6.69 -8.92
C TYR A 81 5.12 5.48 -8.05
N LEU A 82 4.07 4.85 -7.53
CA LEU A 82 4.24 3.72 -6.63
C LEU A 82 4.93 2.55 -7.35
N ASN A 83 4.52 2.24 -8.56
CA ASN A 83 5.14 1.13 -9.30
C ASN A 83 6.56 1.43 -9.73
N ARG A 84 6.90 2.70 -9.86
CA ARG A 84 8.27 3.09 -10.22
C ARG A 84 9.24 2.91 -9.05
N TYR A 85 8.80 3.22 -7.85
CA TYR A 85 9.70 3.26 -6.69
C TYR A 85 9.57 2.08 -5.75
N LEU A 86 8.54 1.24 -5.91
CA LEU A 86 8.43 0.02 -5.15
C LEU A 86 9.31 -1.08 -5.75
N PRO A 87 9.75 -2.04 -4.91
CA PRO A 87 10.49 -3.19 -5.42
C PRO A 87 9.69 -3.98 -6.46
N MET A 88 10.39 -4.74 -7.29
CA MET A 88 9.78 -5.49 -8.40
C MET A 88 8.73 -6.50 -7.95
N ASP A 89 8.84 -7.00 -6.73
CA ASP A 89 7.92 -7.99 -6.21
C ASP A 89 6.68 -7.41 -5.53
N ILE A 90 6.50 -6.11 -5.64
CA ILE A 90 5.30 -5.41 -5.16
C ILE A 90 4.73 -4.61 -6.33
N ALA A 91 3.47 -4.87 -6.67
CA ALA A 91 2.80 -4.16 -7.76
C ALA A 91 1.49 -3.56 -7.29
N ILE A 92 1.25 -2.31 -7.66
CA ILE A 92 -0.02 -1.65 -7.44
C ILE A 92 -0.84 -1.84 -8.71
N ILE A 93 -1.82 -2.73 -8.65
CA ILE A 93 -2.57 -3.11 -9.85
C ILE A 93 -3.79 -2.24 -10.08
N GLU A 94 -4.27 -1.55 -9.04
CA GLU A 94 -5.40 -0.65 -9.19
C GLU A 94 -5.33 0.45 -8.14
N VAL A 95 -5.75 1.65 -8.52
CA VAL A 95 -5.86 2.79 -7.62
C VAL A 95 -7.23 3.41 -7.82
N GLU A 96 -7.97 3.60 -6.73
CA GLU A 96 -9.29 4.19 -6.77
C GLU A 96 -9.44 5.24 -5.69
N GLU A 97 -10.25 6.24 -5.95
CA GLU A 97 -10.65 7.17 -4.90
C GLU A 97 -11.97 6.68 -4.32
N VAL A 98 -12.05 6.57 -3.01
CA VAL A 98 -13.19 5.99 -2.31
C VAL A 98 -13.68 6.97 -1.24
N PRO A 99 -14.89 6.74 -0.67
CA PRO A 99 -15.40 7.60 0.39
C PRO A 99 -14.43 7.70 1.56
N GLU A 100 -14.44 8.84 2.23
CA GLU A 100 -13.48 9.10 3.30
C GLU A 100 -13.53 8.06 4.43
N ARG A 101 -14.69 7.47 4.65
CA ARG A 101 -14.86 6.47 5.71
C ARG A 101 -14.59 5.04 5.27
N PHE A 102 -14.13 4.83 4.05
CA PHE A 102 -13.78 3.51 3.57
C PHE A 102 -12.63 2.94 4.39
N MET A 103 -12.72 1.68 4.81
CA MET A 103 -11.73 0.98 5.63
C MET A 103 -11.40 1.74 6.92
N ARG A 104 -12.42 2.30 7.51
CA ARG A 104 -12.27 2.96 8.80
C ARG A 104 -11.89 1.90 9.86
N ALA A 105 -10.94 2.25 10.68
CA ALA A 105 -10.54 1.39 11.78
C ALA A 105 -11.66 1.28 12.83
#